data_2486316a0752381ac3d03be64188d62e
#
_entry.id   2486316a0752381ac3d03be64188d62e
#
_cell.length_a   1.000
_cell.length_b   1.000
_cell.length_c   1.000
_cell.angle_alpha   90.00
_cell.angle_beta   90.00
_cell.angle_gamma   90.00
#
_symmetry.space_group_name_H-M   'P 1'
#
loop_
_entity.id
_entity.type
_entity.pdbx_description
1 polymer ?
#
loop_
_entity_poly.entity_id
_entity_poly.type
_entity_poly.pdbx_seq_one_letter_code
_entity_poly.pdbx_strand_id
1 'polypeptide(L)'
;MLKSYKDKSKNKPYIIVEISDKIMVNIMKKVRQILNIDSLHKNNIMGENVTVAVLDTGIYNHPDFGERIIKYKDFVNGKTAIYDDEGHGTHVTGILAGDGKMSNGFFKGIAPKSDIVSLKVLDKRGIGKEDNVISGIWWIIDNGKKYNIKVVNISFGTFNKEGNNKK
;
A
#
# COMPACT_ATOMS: atom_id res chain seq x y z
N MET A 1 13.52 5.46 20.94
CA MET A 1 14.05 4.53 21.96
C MET A 1 14.17 3.15 21.29
N LEU A 2 15.34 2.53 21.29
CA LEU A 2 15.55 1.21 20.72
C LEU A 2 15.19 0.16 21.78
N LYS A 3 14.16 -0.64 21.52
CA LYS A 3 13.85 -1.82 22.35
C LYS A 3 14.22 -3.07 21.59
N SER A 4 15.03 -3.94 22.18
CA SER A 4 15.33 -5.26 21.64
C SER A 4 14.34 -6.28 22.20
N TYR A 5 13.71 -7.03 21.33
CA TYR A 5 12.89 -8.18 21.69
C TYR A 5 13.54 -9.47 21.15
N LYS A 6 13.42 -10.54 21.91
CA LYS A 6 13.80 -11.89 21.45
C LYS A 6 12.53 -12.67 21.12
N ASP A 7 12.39 -13.12 19.88
CA ASP A 7 11.42 -14.17 19.57
C ASP A 7 11.91 -15.49 20.13
N LYS A 8 11.21 -15.99 21.11
CA LYS A 8 11.55 -17.27 21.77
C LYS A 8 11.47 -18.47 20.82
N SER A 9 10.80 -18.32 19.66
CA SER A 9 10.62 -19.43 18.69
C SER A 9 11.75 -19.57 17.67
N LYS A 10 12.52 -18.50 17.40
CA LYS A 10 13.53 -18.48 16.31
C LYS A 10 14.93 -18.08 16.71
N ASN A 11 15.18 -17.85 17.99
CA ASN A 11 16.51 -17.51 18.57
C ASN A 11 17.30 -16.38 17.84
N LYS A 12 16.60 -15.50 17.12
CA LYS A 12 17.19 -14.35 16.42
C LYS A 12 16.74 -13.04 17.09
N PRO A 13 17.66 -12.11 17.37
CA PRO A 13 17.29 -10.79 17.89
C PRO A 13 16.65 -9.96 16.77
N TYR A 14 15.49 -9.36 17.04
CA TYR A 14 14.98 -8.27 16.21
C TYR A 14 15.26 -6.93 16.86
N ILE A 15 15.52 -5.96 16.04
CA ILE A 15 15.53 -4.57 16.46
C ILE A 15 14.19 -3.98 16.02
N ILE A 16 13.30 -3.70 16.98
CA ILE A 16 12.13 -2.90 16.72
C ILE A 16 12.55 -1.44 16.87
N VAL A 17 12.54 -0.71 15.78
CA VAL A 17 12.71 0.74 15.80
C VAL A 17 11.32 1.35 15.99
N GLU A 18 10.98 1.73 17.23
CA GLU A 18 9.86 2.63 17.46
C GLU A 18 10.26 4.02 16.91
N ILE A 19 9.76 4.35 15.74
CA ILE A 19 9.93 5.66 15.15
C ILE A 19 8.89 6.56 15.80
N SER A 20 9.33 7.62 16.54
CA SER A 20 8.39 8.57 17.11
C SER A 20 7.62 9.30 16.00
N ASP A 21 6.37 9.70 16.26
CA ASP A 21 5.53 10.45 15.32
C ASP A 21 6.26 11.67 14.74
N LYS A 22 7.07 12.33 15.56
CA LYS A 22 7.89 13.48 15.15
C LYS A 22 8.92 13.12 14.08
N ILE A 23 9.53 11.92 14.16
CA ILE A 23 10.51 11.44 13.19
C ILE A 23 9.77 11.06 11.89
N MET A 24 8.63 10.38 11.98
CA MET A 24 7.81 10.03 10.81
C MET A 24 7.34 11.27 10.05
N VAL A 25 6.83 12.28 10.75
CA VAL A 25 6.44 13.57 10.15
C VAL A 25 7.61 14.20 9.40
N ASN A 26 8.81 14.20 9.99
CA ASN A 26 9.99 14.77 9.35
C ASN A 26 10.43 13.99 8.10
N ILE A 27 10.35 12.66 8.13
CA ILE A 27 10.68 11.80 6.97
C ILE A 27 9.70 12.09 5.84
N MET A 28 8.39 12.06 6.10
CA MET A 28 7.37 12.33 5.09
C MET A 28 7.51 13.73 4.50
N LYS A 29 7.77 14.74 5.34
CA LYS A 29 8.05 16.11 4.87
C LYS A 29 9.25 16.16 3.94
N LYS A 30 10.35 15.48 4.29
CA LYS A 30 11.57 15.42 3.47
C LYS A 30 11.32 14.74 2.12
N VAL A 31 10.59 13.62 2.10
CA VAL A 31 10.22 12.92 0.86
C VAL A 31 9.38 13.84 -0.04
N ARG A 32 8.36 14.51 0.51
CA ARG A 32 7.54 15.46 -0.25
C ARG A 32 8.37 16.61 -0.84
N GLN A 33 9.34 17.13 -0.09
CA GLN A 33 10.27 18.17 -0.57
C GLN A 33 11.15 17.68 -1.72
N ILE A 34 11.77 16.49 -1.58
CA ILE A 34 12.64 15.89 -2.61
C ILE A 34 11.85 15.68 -3.92
N LEU A 35 10.62 15.19 -3.82
CA LEU A 35 9.74 14.92 -4.96
C LEU A 35 8.99 16.17 -5.44
N ASN A 36 9.18 17.32 -4.80
CA ASN A 36 8.48 18.59 -5.11
C ASN A 36 6.94 18.47 -5.15
N ILE A 37 6.37 17.59 -4.31
CA ILE A 37 4.94 17.28 -4.29
C ILE A 37 4.09 18.51 -3.98
N ASP A 38 4.55 19.37 -3.08
CA ASP A 38 3.81 20.56 -2.68
C ASP A 38 3.63 21.56 -3.83
N SER A 39 4.59 21.63 -4.77
CA SER A 39 4.45 22.41 -5.99
C SER A 39 3.39 21.82 -6.93
N LEU A 40 3.37 20.49 -7.09
CA LEU A 40 2.35 19.81 -7.89
C LEU A 40 0.96 20.06 -7.31
N HIS A 41 0.77 19.93 -6.00
CA HIS A 41 -0.50 20.17 -5.34
C HIS A 41 -0.97 21.63 -5.46
N LYS A 42 -0.06 22.61 -5.36
CA LYS A 42 -0.37 24.04 -5.60
C LYS A 42 -0.87 24.31 -7.02
N ASN A 43 -0.42 23.52 -7.98
CA ASN A 43 -0.88 23.59 -9.37
C ASN A 43 -2.07 22.65 -9.66
N ASN A 44 -2.76 22.16 -8.62
CA ASN A 44 -3.90 21.26 -8.71
C ASN A 44 -3.58 19.90 -9.38
N ILE A 45 -2.34 19.48 -9.39
CA ILE A 45 -1.93 18.15 -9.88
C ILE A 45 -1.95 17.19 -8.68
N MET A 46 -3.10 16.54 -8.46
CA MET A 46 -3.37 15.71 -7.28
C MET A 46 -3.95 14.33 -7.61
N GLY A 47 -4.00 13.97 -8.89
CA GLY A 47 -4.44 12.65 -9.34
C GLY A 47 -5.93 12.54 -9.69
N GLU A 48 -6.62 13.67 -9.91
CA GLU A 48 -7.99 13.66 -10.41
C GLU A 48 -8.10 12.88 -11.72
N ASN A 49 -9.18 12.11 -11.85
CA ASN A 49 -9.46 11.27 -13.03
C ASN A 49 -8.38 10.22 -13.32
N VAL A 50 -7.61 9.85 -12.32
CA VAL A 50 -6.64 8.74 -12.39
C VAL A 50 -7.03 7.70 -11.36
N THR A 51 -7.11 6.45 -11.78
CA THR A 51 -7.27 5.32 -10.86
C THR A 51 -5.94 4.61 -10.67
N VAL A 52 -5.57 4.36 -9.41
CA VAL A 52 -4.45 3.49 -9.04
C VAL A 52 -4.98 2.13 -8.59
N ALA A 53 -4.46 1.05 -9.16
CA ALA A 53 -4.69 -0.29 -8.67
C ALA A 53 -3.56 -0.69 -7.72
N VAL A 54 -3.91 -1.15 -6.52
CA VAL A 54 -2.96 -1.61 -5.51
C VAL A 54 -3.16 -3.10 -5.28
N LEU A 55 -2.15 -3.90 -5.62
CA LEU A 55 -2.10 -5.34 -5.33
C LEU A 55 -1.33 -5.51 -4.03
N ASP A 56 -2.03 -5.93 -2.95
CA ASP A 56 -1.41 -5.99 -1.62
C ASP A 56 -2.24 -6.86 -0.64
N THR A 57 -2.13 -6.61 0.67
CA THR A 57 -2.84 -7.32 1.74
C THR A 57 -4.32 -6.97 1.84
N GLY A 58 -4.79 -6.00 1.07
CA GLY A 58 -6.15 -5.45 1.10
C GLY A 58 -6.15 -3.96 1.38
N ILE A 59 -7.28 -3.45 1.86
CA ILE A 59 -7.44 -2.05 2.27
C ILE A 59 -8.47 -1.96 3.40
N TYR A 60 -8.20 -1.15 4.40
CA TYR A 60 -9.17 -0.74 5.41
C TYR A 60 -9.94 0.48 4.90
N ASN A 61 -11.24 0.55 5.19
CA ASN A 61 -12.09 1.68 4.80
C ASN A 61 -11.82 2.91 5.69
N HIS A 62 -10.63 3.50 5.52
CA HIS A 62 -10.18 4.64 6.31
C HIS A 62 -10.80 5.95 5.81
N PRO A 63 -11.18 6.90 6.70
CA PRO A 63 -11.76 8.18 6.31
C PRO A 63 -10.95 9.00 5.30
N ASP A 64 -9.61 8.84 5.28
CA ASP A 64 -8.74 9.52 4.31
C ASP A 64 -8.89 9.00 2.87
N PHE A 65 -9.60 7.92 2.67
CA PHE A 65 -9.93 7.42 1.33
C PHE A 65 -11.32 7.89 0.87
N GLY A 66 -12.23 8.16 1.81
CA GLY A 66 -13.60 8.56 1.50
C GLY A 66 -14.29 7.55 0.57
N GLU A 67 -14.98 8.05 -0.45
CA GLU A 67 -15.65 7.23 -1.46
C GLU A 67 -14.74 6.82 -2.64
N ARG A 68 -13.44 7.13 -2.56
CA ARG A 68 -12.49 6.88 -3.65
C ARG A 68 -12.02 5.44 -3.78
N ILE A 69 -12.41 4.53 -2.87
CA ILE A 69 -12.24 3.08 -3.07
C ILE A 69 -13.37 2.60 -3.99
N ILE A 70 -13.15 2.74 -5.30
CA ILE A 70 -14.20 2.46 -6.30
C ILE A 70 -14.36 0.97 -6.62
N LYS A 71 -13.37 0.15 -6.26
CA LYS A 71 -13.42 -1.31 -6.40
C LYS A 71 -12.50 -2.00 -5.41
N TYR A 72 -13.00 -3.10 -4.85
CA TYR A 72 -12.25 -4.06 -4.07
C TYR A 72 -12.46 -5.47 -4.61
N LYS A 73 -11.41 -6.29 -4.60
CA LYS A 73 -11.50 -7.71 -4.92
C LYS A 73 -10.49 -8.51 -4.10
N ASP A 74 -10.96 -9.60 -3.49
CA ASP A 74 -10.16 -10.52 -2.69
C ASP A 74 -9.91 -11.82 -3.47
N PHE A 75 -8.65 -12.06 -3.84
CA PHE A 75 -8.19 -13.29 -4.50
C PHE A 75 -7.69 -14.34 -3.52
N VAL A 76 -7.62 -14.01 -2.22
CA VAL A 76 -7.11 -14.91 -1.18
C VAL A 76 -8.24 -15.74 -0.58
N ASN A 77 -9.32 -15.08 -0.17
CA ASN A 77 -10.45 -15.72 0.54
C ASN A 77 -11.79 -15.53 -0.18
N GLY A 78 -11.84 -14.78 -1.28
CA GLY A 78 -13.05 -14.51 -2.06
C GLY A 78 -14.09 -13.64 -1.35
N LYS A 79 -13.71 -12.91 -0.28
CA LYS A 79 -14.64 -12.04 0.46
C LYS A 79 -14.97 -10.80 -0.36
N THR A 80 -16.23 -10.35 -0.26
CA THR A 80 -16.71 -9.13 -0.92
C THR A 80 -16.60 -7.88 -0.07
N ALA A 81 -16.61 -8.02 1.25
CA ALA A 81 -16.42 -6.92 2.18
C ALA A 81 -14.97 -6.42 2.15
N ILE A 82 -14.81 -5.11 2.16
CA ILE A 82 -13.50 -4.44 2.22
C ILE A 82 -12.85 -4.74 3.58
N TYR A 83 -11.62 -5.25 3.57
CA TYR A 83 -10.81 -5.46 4.76
C TYR A 83 -9.32 -5.56 4.44
N ASP A 84 -8.51 -5.32 5.46
CA ASP A 84 -7.07 -5.54 5.49
C ASP A 84 -6.71 -6.14 6.85
N ASP A 85 -6.29 -7.39 6.86
CA ASP A 85 -6.00 -8.15 8.09
C ASP A 85 -4.51 -8.21 8.41
N GLU A 86 -3.71 -7.43 7.69
CA GLU A 86 -2.26 -7.26 7.90
C GLU A 86 -1.88 -5.78 8.07
N GLY A 87 -2.44 -4.88 7.24
CA GLY A 87 -2.29 -3.43 7.32
C GLY A 87 -1.33 -2.81 6.29
N HIS A 88 -0.46 -3.58 5.64
CA HIS A 88 0.51 -3.06 4.68
C HIS A 88 -0.18 -2.40 3.47
N GLY A 89 -1.18 -3.03 2.87
CA GLY A 89 -1.90 -2.49 1.73
C GLY A 89 -2.60 -1.15 2.05
N THR A 90 -3.18 -1.05 3.25
CA THR A 90 -3.78 0.20 3.76
C THR A 90 -2.74 1.30 3.89
N HIS A 91 -1.57 0.98 4.47
CA HIS A 91 -0.46 1.93 4.65
C HIS A 91 0.07 2.41 3.30
N VAL A 92 0.37 1.50 2.38
CA VAL A 92 0.84 1.82 1.02
C VAL A 92 -0.17 2.70 0.29
N THR A 93 -1.46 2.36 0.36
CA THR A 93 -2.52 3.16 -0.26
C THR A 93 -2.63 4.53 0.39
N GLY A 94 -2.41 4.66 1.70
CA GLY A 94 -2.35 5.95 2.40
C GLY A 94 -1.26 6.87 1.85
N ILE A 95 -0.06 6.33 1.64
CA ILE A 95 1.06 7.07 1.03
C ILE A 95 0.74 7.50 -0.39
N LEU A 96 0.09 6.65 -1.17
CA LEU A 96 -0.31 6.94 -2.55
C LEU A 96 -1.42 7.98 -2.61
N ALA A 97 -2.55 7.72 -1.95
CA ALA A 97 -3.83 8.36 -2.22
C ALA A 97 -4.60 8.87 -1.00
N GLY A 98 -4.04 8.82 0.22
CA GLY A 98 -4.67 9.39 1.40
C GLY A 98 -4.85 10.90 1.26
N ASP A 99 -6.03 11.45 1.57
CA ASP A 99 -6.26 12.89 1.51
C ASP A 99 -5.76 13.64 2.76
N GLY A 100 -5.39 12.89 3.80
CA GLY A 100 -4.89 13.42 5.06
C GLY A 100 -5.96 14.07 5.93
N LYS A 101 -7.24 13.81 5.70
CA LYS A 101 -8.36 14.39 6.45
C LYS A 101 -8.23 14.18 7.96
N MET A 102 -7.87 12.96 8.39
CA MET A 102 -7.72 12.63 9.80
C MET A 102 -6.49 13.24 10.47
N SER A 103 -5.55 13.74 9.67
CA SER A 103 -4.30 14.37 10.14
C SER A 103 -4.25 15.88 9.84
N ASN A 104 -5.37 16.53 9.51
CA ASN A 104 -5.41 17.92 9.08
C ASN A 104 -4.39 18.23 7.96
N GLY A 105 -4.20 17.27 7.04
CA GLY A 105 -3.32 17.40 5.88
C GLY A 105 -1.85 17.04 6.13
N PHE A 106 -1.43 16.70 7.38
CA PHE A 106 -0.05 16.36 7.69
C PHE A 106 0.43 15.10 6.95
N PHE A 107 -0.42 14.08 6.84
CA PHE A 107 -0.14 12.81 6.16
C PHE A 107 -0.85 12.67 4.82
N LYS A 108 -0.99 13.79 4.10
CA LYS A 108 -1.53 13.74 2.75
C LYS A 108 -0.62 12.97 1.80
N GLY A 109 -1.19 12.04 1.06
CA GLY A 109 -0.51 11.21 0.05
C GLY A 109 -0.03 12.00 -1.16
N ILE A 110 0.57 11.27 -2.10
CA ILE A 110 1.15 11.84 -3.33
C ILE A 110 0.05 12.29 -4.30
N ALA A 111 -0.97 11.44 -4.50
CA ALA A 111 -2.11 11.66 -5.41
C ALA A 111 -3.44 11.59 -4.65
N PRO A 112 -3.73 12.56 -3.75
CA PRO A 112 -4.82 12.47 -2.78
C PRO A 112 -6.23 12.56 -3.39
N LYS A 113 -6.34 12.78 -4.69
CA LYS A 113 -7.62 12.82 -5.41
C LYS A 113 -7.79 11.68 -6.42
N SER A 114 -6.84 10.74 -6.49
CA SER A 114 -7.00 9.57 -7.34
C SER A 114 -7.99 8.57 -6.77
N ASP A 115 -8.68 7.86 -7.67
CA ASP A 115 -9.50 6.72 -7.33
C ASP A 115 -8.62 5.50 -7.02
N ILE A 116 -9.17 4.58 -6.23
CA ILE A 116 -8.46 3.43 -5.71
C ILE A 116 -9.19 2.16 -6.12
N VAL A 117 -8.45 1.23 -6.72
CA VAL A 117 -8.84 -0.17 -6.89
C VAL A 117 -7.93 -1.00 -5.99
N SER A 118 -8.48 -1.68 -4.99
CA SER A 118 -7.70 -2.54 -4.12
C SER A 118 -7.93 -4.00 -4.45
N LEU A 119 -6.85 -4.71 -4.74
CA LEU A 119 -6.84 -6.13 -5.07
C LEU A 119 -6.03 -6.87 -4.00
N LYS A 120 -6.73 -7.59 -3.11
CA LYS A 120 -6.08 -8.39 -2.07
C LYS A 120 -5.54 -9.67 -2.69
N VAL A 121 -4.22 -9.76 -2.78
CA VAL A 121 -3.46 -10.91 -3.30
C VAL A 121 -2.55 -11.54 -2.24
N LEU A 122 -2.32 -10.83 -1.12
CA LEU A 122 -1.53 -11.28 0.02
C LEU A 122 -2.44 -11.60 1.22
N ASP A 123 -2.07 -12.63 1.98
CA ASP A 123 -2.79 -13.07 3.19
C ASP A 123 -2.46 -12.19 4.42
N LYS A 124 -3.01 -12.55 5.59
CA LYS A 124 -2.78 -11.87 6.89
C LYS A 124 -1.33 -11.94 7.41
N ARG A 125 -0.42 -12.58 6.70
CA ARG A 125 1.01 -12.64 7.00
C ARG A 125 1.85 -11.92 5.95
N GLY A 126 1.19 -11.22 5.00
CA GLY A 126 1.85 -10.59 3.87
C GLY A 126 2.40 -11.59 2.84
N ILE A 127 1.89 -12.84 2.83
CA ILE A 127 2.34 -13.89 1.92
C ILE A 127 1.29 -14.09 0.83
N GLY A 128 1.72 -14.04 -0.43
CA GLY A 128 0.89 -14.30 -1.62
C GLY A 128 1.22 -15.62 -2.28
N LYS A 129 0.18 -16.29 -2.80
CA LYS A 129 0.38 -17.36 -3.78
C LYS A 129 0.55 -16.73 -5.16
N GLU A 130 1.41 -17.29 -5.98
CA GLU A 130 1.65 -16.82 -7.35
C GLU A 130 0.34 -16.71 -8.16
N ASP A 131 -0.52 -17.71 -8.08
CA ASP A 131 -1.82 -17.73 -8.76
C ASP A 131 -2.73 -16.55 -8.37
N ASN A 132 -2.70 -16.12 -7.09
CA ASN A 132 -3.49 -14.97 -6.64
C ASN A 132 -2.97 -13.66 -7.26
N VAL A 133 -1.64 -13.51 -7.33
CA VAL A 133 -0.99 -12.35 -7.93
C VAL A 133 -1.28 -12.29 -9.43
N ILE A 134 -1.09 -13.41 -10.13
CA ILE A 134 -1.37 -13.55 -11.55
C ILE A 134 -2.85 -13.24 -11.84
N SER A 135 -3.77 -13.78 -11.04
CA SER A 135 -5.21 -13.50 -11.17
C SER A 135 -5.53 -12.02 -10.97
N GLY A 136 -4.85 -11.35 -10.03
CA GLY A 136 -4.98 -9.91 -9.84
C GLY A 136 -4.50 -9.10 -11.04
N ILE A 137 -3.38 -9.49 -11.65
CA ILE A 137 -2.84 -8.86 -12.86
C ILE A 137 -3.79 -9.04 -14.04
N TRP A 138 -4.26 -10.26 -14.28
CA TRP A 138 -5.25 -10.51 -15.34
C TRP A 138 -6.53 -9.70 -15.14
N TRP A 139 -7.01 -9.61 -13.89
CA TRP A 139 -8.17 -8.80 -13.59
C TRP A 139 -7.96 -7.32 -13.98
N ILE A 140 -6.75 -6.77 -13.75
CA ILE A 140 -6.42 -5.39 -14.16
C ILE A 140 -6.42 -5.27 -15.67
N ILE A 141 -5.86 -6.22 -16.41
CA ILE A 141 -5.85 -6.22 -17.88
C ILE A 141 -7.28 -6.16 -18.41
N ASP A 142 -8.17 -7.00 -17.89
CA ASP A 142 -9.57 -7.09 -18.34
C ASP A 142 -10.41 -5.86 -17.95
N ASN A 143 -10.10 -5.24 -16.82
CA ASN A 143 -10.95 -4.20 -16.23
C ASN A 143 -10.31 -2.79 -16.25
N GLY A 144 -9.06 -2.67 -16.67
CA GLY A 144 -8.31 -1.44 -16.62
C GLY A 144 -8.97 -0.28 -17.34
N LYS A 145 -9.55 -0.54 -18.53
CA LYS A 145 -10.31 0.46 -19.28
C LYS A 145 -11.59 0.87 -18.56
N LYS A 146 -12.33 -0.10 -18.01
CA LYS A 146 -13.60 0.14 -17.29
C LYS A 146 -13.42 1.05 -16.08
N TYR A 147 -12.38 0.82 -15.30
CA TYR A 147 -12.10 1.59 -14.08
C TYR A 147 -11.07 2.71 -14.30
N ASN A 148 -10.70 3.00 -15.55
CA ASN A 148 -9.70 4.01 -15.90
C ASN A 148 -8.37 3.86 -15.14
N ILE A 149 -7.92 2.61 -14.93
CA ILE A 149 -6.66 2.32 -14.24
C ILE A 149 -5.49 2.81 -15.09
N LYS A 150 -4.66 3.69 -14.54
CA LYS A 150 -3.47 4.25 -15.20
C LYS A 150 -2.17 3.86 -14.52
N VAL A 151 -2.26 3.50 -13.24
CA VAL A 151 -1.10 3.16 -12.42
C VAL A 151 -1.40 1.86 -11.69
N VAL A 152 -0.40 0.98 -11.61
CA VAL A 152 -0.46 -0.25 -10.81
C VAL A 152 0.68 -0.20 -9.79
N ASN A 153 0.35 -0.40 -8.52
CA ASN A 153 1.31 -0.53 -7.45
C ASN A 153 1.40 -1.98 -6.98
N ILE A 154 2.61 -2.51 -6.96
CA ILE A 154 2.96 -3.84 -6.47
C ILE A 154 4.14 -3.68 -5.51
N SER A 155 3.88 -3.62 -4.20
CA SER A 155 4.88 -3.32 -3.17
C SER A 155 5.34 -4.57 -2.42
N PHE A 156 5.62 -5.65 -3.13
CA PHE A 156 6.14 -6.90 -2.58
C PHE A 156 7.10 -7.58 -3.57
N GLY A 157 7.81 -8.60 -3.11
CA GLY A 157 8.76 -9.35 -3.92
C GLY A 157 8.78 -10.83 -3.56
N THR A 158 9.56 -11.62 -4.29
CA THR A 158 9.80 -13.03 -4.00
C THR A 158 11.20 -13.23 -3.45
N PHE A 159 11.36 -14.19 -2.53
CA PHE A 159 12.67 -14.71 -2.20
C PHE A 159 12.98 -15.86 -3.15
N ASN A 160 13.90 -15.68 -4.09
CA ASN A 160 14.44 -16.81 -4.84
C ASN A 160 15.14 -17.74 -3.84
N LYS A 161 14.57 -18.92 -3.64
CA LYS A 161 15.29 -20.07 -3.10
C LYS A 161 16.18 -20.68 -4.19
N GLU A 162 16.96 -19.88 -4.87
CA GLU A 162 18.08 -20.45 -5.62
C GLU A 162 19.14 -20.84 -4.61
N GLY A 163 19.04 -22.11 -4.31
CA GLY A 163 19.86 -22.85 -3.44
C GLY A 163 21.32 -22.80 -3.80
N ASN A 164 22.11 -22.84 -2.79
CA ASN A 164 23.38 -23.51 -2.74
C ASN A 164 23.36 -24.85 -3.52
N ASN A 165 23.79 -24.77 -4.77
CA ASN A 165 24.45 -25.88 -5.46
C ASN A 165 25.72 -25.30 -6.09
N LYS A 166 26.71 -25.03 -5.25
CA LYS A 166 28.11 -25.05 -5.67
C LYS A 166 28.71 -26.33 -5.20
N LYS A 167 28.83 -27.25 -6.11
CA LYS A 167 29.95 -28.22 -6.05
C LYS A 167 31.24 -27.50 -6.39
#